data_c813882160e88d0cc8ba834c771efab3
#
_entry.id   c813882160e88d0cc8ba834c771efab3
#
_cell.length_a   1.000
_cell.length_b   1.000
_cell.length_c   1.000
_cell.angle_alpha   90.00
_cell.angle_beta   90.00
_cell.angle_gamma   90.00
#
_symmetry.space_group_name_H-M   'P 1'
#
loop_
_entity.id
_entity.type
_entity.pdbx_description
1 polymer ?
#
loop_
_entity_poly.entity_id
_entity_poly.type
_entity_poly.pdbx_seq_one_letter_code
_entity_poly.pdbx_strand_id
1 'polypeptide(L)'
;MGALGFVLMLLEFPLPFIIPPFIKLDFSEIPAIITAYAFGPQYGILVCLIKNLAHLPFTGSAGVGELSNFILGSVFVGVAGLFYRRKKTRKSAFLGAAVGALAMAAISVVTNYFVVYPAYVVLYKMPMNAIIGMYKEILPASDTLIKSLLIFNLPFTFVKGMIDTAVCFAVYKRISPIIKK
;
A
#
# COMPACT_ATOMS: atom_id res chain seq x y z
N MET A 1 14.31 7.54 -6.98
CA MET A 1 13.15 6.67 -6.74
C MET A 1 12.20 7.23 -5.67
N GLY A 2 12.68 7.78 -4.54
CA GLY A 2 11.81 8.41 -3.54
C GLY A 2 10.96 9.56 -4.10
N ALA A 3 11.56 10.48 -4.86
CA ALA A 3 10.84 11.57 -5.52
C ALA A 3 9.80 11.05 -6.54
N LEU A 4 10.12 9.99 -7.30
CA LEU A 4 9.16 9.37 -8.21
C LEU A 4 7.99 8.73 -7.45
N GLY A 5 8.27 8.05 -6.33
CA GLY A 5 7.22 7.51 -5.44
C GLY A 5 6.33 8.63 -4.89
N PHE A 6 6.90 9.75 -4.46
CA PHE A 6 6.15 10.91 -4.02
C PHE A 6 5.23 11.47 -5.12
N VAL A 7 5.74 11.67 -6.34
CA VAL A 7 4.92 12.15 -7.48
C VAL A 7 3.77 11.20 -7.78
N LEU A 8 4.03 9.87 -7.78
CA LEU A 8 2.98 8.87 -7.99
C LEU A 8 1.97 8.83 -6.83
N MET A 9 2.38 9.17 -5.61
CA MET A 9 1.49 9.28 -4.47
C MET A 9 0.56 10.49 -4.57
N LEU A 10 1.01 11.62 -5.16
CA LEU A 10 0.14 12.76 -5.45
C LEU A 10 -0.97 12.45 -6.46
N LEU A 11 -0.78 11.40 -7.27
CA LEU A 11 -1.77 10.93 -8.25
C LEU A 11 -2.74 9.89 -7.65
N GLU A 12 -2.90 9.89 -6.33
CA GLU A 12 -3.86 9.02 -5.65
C GLU A 12 -5.30 9.38 -5.99
N PHE A 13 -6.16 8.37 -6.15
CA PHE A 13 -7.57 8.57 -6.45
C PHE A 13 -8.46 7.61 -5.66
N PRO A 14 -9.63 8.09 -5.18
CA PRO A 14 -10.60 7.26 -4.49
C PRO A 14 -11.39 6.38 -5.46
N LEU A 15 -11.86 5.23 -4.97
CA LEU A 15 -12.77 4.33 -5.70
C LEU A 15 -14.06 4.13 -4.88
N PRO A 16 -14.93 5.15 -4.78
CA PRO A 16 -16.02 5.20 -3.81
C PRO A 16 -17.08 4.11 -3.99
N PHE A 17 -17.15 3.49 -5.18
CA PHE A 17 -18.07 2.37 -5.45
C PHE A 17 -17.57 1.01 -4.93
N ILE A 18 -16.27 0.92 -4.60
CA ILE A 18 -15.62 -0.33 -4.19
C ILE A 18 -15.22 -0.27 -2.72
N ILE A 19 -14.78 0.91 -2.25
CA ILE A 19 -14.25 1.10 -0.90
C ILE A 19 -14.52 2.54 -0.46
N PRO A 20 -14.67 2.83 0.85
CA PRO A 20 -14.86 4.19 1.34
C PRO A 20 -13.82 5.18 0.81
N PRO A 21 -14.20 6.44 0.49
CA PRO A 21 -13.39 7.39 -0.27
C PRO A 21 -12.11 7.87 0.44
N PHE A 22 -11.96 7.61 1.74
CA PHE A 22 -10.73 7.89 2.47
C PHE A 22 -9.62 6.86 2.22
N ILE A 23 -9.95 5.73 1.57
CA ILE A 23 -8.97 4.74 1.09
C ILE A 23 -8.78 4.98 -0.41
N LYS A 24 -7.55 5.28 -0.79
CA LYS A 24 -7.21 5.66 -2.15
C LYS A 24 -6.28 4.66 -2.80
N LEU A 25 -6.40 4.52 -4.11
CA LEU A 25 -5.46 3.78 -4.93
C LEU A 25 -4.36 4.72 -5.43
N ASP A 26 -3.12 4.30 -5.34
CA ASP A 26 -1.96 4.97 -5.92
C ASP A 26 -0.94 3.92 -6.41
N PHE A 27 0.04 4.36 -7.19
CA PHE A 27 1.10 3.53 -7.77
C PHE A 27 2.47 3.81 -7.14
N SER A 28 2.49 4.40 -5.97
CA SER A 28 3.72 4.88 -5.33
C SER A 28 4.65 3.77 -4.82
N GLU A 29 4.15 2.53 -4.68
CA GLU A 29 4.94 1.35 -4.35
C GLU A 29 5.80 0.85 -5.51
N ILE A 30 5.50 1.20 -6.77
CA ILE A 30 6.25 0.73 -7.94
C ILE A 30 7.73 1.12 -7.89
N PRO A 31 8.13 2.39 -7.65
CA PRO A 31 9.54 2.74 -7.48
C PRO A 31 10.21 2.03 -6.31
N ALA A 32 9.45 1.78 -5.23
CA ALA A 32 9.96 1.12 -4.04
C ALA A 32 10.27 -0.37 -4.30
N ILE A 33 9.36 -1.10 -4.95
CA ILE A 33 9.58 -2.52 -5.29
C ILE A 33 10.69 -2.70 -6.33
N ILE A 34 10.80 -1.80 -7.33
CA ILE A 34 11.92 -1.79 -8.28
C ILE A 34 13.24 -1.60 -7.53
N THR A 35 13.29 -0.67 -6.60
CA THR A 35 14.48 -0.41 -5.78
C THR A 35 14.82 -1.60 -4.89
N ALA A 36 13.81 -2.25 -4.29
CA ALA A 36 14.01 -3.45 -3.49
C ALA A 36 14.60 -4.61 -4.31
N TYR A 37 14.20 -4.77 -5.57
CA TYR A 37 14.77 -5.79 -6.45
C TYR A 37 16.16 -5.43 -6.96
N ALA A 38 16.44 -4.16 -7.22
CA ALA A 38 17.73 -3.72 -7.74
C ALA A 38 18.83 -3.69 -6.67
N PHE A 39 18.54 -3.15 -5.48
CA PHE A 39 19.52 -2.84 -4.45
C PHE A 39 19.30 -3.57 -3.12
N GLY A 40 18.13 -4.17 -2.94
CA GLY A 40 17.77 -4.93 -1.74
C GLY A 40 16.60 -4.30 -0.96
N PRO A 41 15.97 -5.11 -0.06
CA PRO A 41 14.73 -4.73 0.62
C PRO A 41 14.84 -3.44 1.45
N GLN A 42 15.99 -3.20 2.10
CA GLN A 42 16.22 -2.00 2.91
C GLN A 42 16.11 -0.70 2.10
N TYR A 43 16.56 -0.72 0.85
CA TYR A 43 16.47 0.46 -0.02
C TYR A 43 15.04 0.69 -0.54
N GLY A 44 14.27 -0.38 -0.75
CA GLY A 44 12.84 -0.27 -1.04
C GLY A 44 12.07 0.35 0.13
N ILE A 45 12.35 -0.10 1.37
CA ILE A 45 11.76 0.48 2.58
C ILE A 45 12.16 1.95 2.73
N LEU A 46 13.41 2.31 2.43
CA LEU A 46 13.85 3.70 2.45
C LEU A 46 13.09 4.57 1.43
N VAL A 47 12.78 4.04 0.25
CA VAL A 47 11.92 4.73 -0.74
C VAL A 47 10.52 4.94 -0.17
N CYS A 48 9.93 3.93 0.50
CA CYS A 48 8.65 4.08 1.19
C CYS A 48 8.69 5.17 2.27
N LEU A 49 9.77 5.26 3.05
CA LEU A 49 9.95 6.31 4.04
C LEU A 49 9.99 7.69 3.39
N ILE A 50 10.86 7.88 2.40
CA ILE A 50 11.08 9.17 1.73
C ILE A 50 9.80 9.68 1.08
N LYS A 51 9.05 8.83 0.33
CA LYS A 51 7.82 9.26 -0.33
C LYS A 51 6.76 9.70 0.66
N ASN A 52 6.59 8.96 1.76
CA ASN A 52 5.60 9.28 2.79
C ASN A 52 5.97 10.54 3.59
N LEU A 53 7.25 10.74 3.94
CA LEU A 53 7.71 11.98 4.56
C LEU A 53 7.54 13.19 3.63
N ALA A 54 7.84 13.04 2.34
CA ALA A 54 7.66 14.10 1.36
C ALA A 54 6.16 14.43 1.13
N HIS A 55 5.25 13.48 1.36
CA HIS A 55 3.81 13.68 1.21
C HIS A 55 3.15 14.34 2.44
N LEU A 56 3.78 14.34 3.60
CA LEU A 56 3.20 14.93 4.83
C LEU A 56 2.66 16.37 4.66
N PRO A 57 3.31 17.29 3.92
CA PRO A 57 2.75 18.62 3.70
C PRO A 57 1.44 18.65 2.90
N PHE A 58 1.13 17.57 2.19
CA PHE A 58 -0.07 17.41 1.36
C PHE A 58 -1.11 16.48 1.98
N THR A 59 -0.88 16.06 3.23
CA THR A 59 -1.73 15.09 3.92
C THR A 59 -3.18 15.57 4.07
N GLY A 60 -4.12 14.71 3.70
CA GLY A 60 -5.53 14.86 4.05
C GLY A 60 -5.95 14.08 5.31
N SER A 61 -5.00 13.42 5.97
CA SER A 61 -5.23 12.47 7.08
C SER A 61 -4.44 12.79 8.35
N ALA A 62 -3.92 14.02 8.49
CA ALA A 62 -3.05 14.44 9.58
C ALA A 62 -1.83 13.48 9.79
N GLY A 63 -1.31 12.89 8.71
CA GLY A 63 -0.17 11.97 8.73
C GLY A 63 -0.53 10.50 9.01
N VAL A 64 -1.75 10.19 9.39
CA VAL A 64 -2.18 8.81 9.70
C VAL A 64 -2.17 7.93 8.45
N GLY A 65 -2.62 8.48 7.33
CA GLY A 65 -2.60 7.79 6.03
C GLY A 65 -1.18 7.49 5.56
N GLU A 66 -0.27 8.46 5.70
CA GLU A 66 1.15 8.33 5.35
C GLU A 66 1.85 7.30 6.24
N LEU A 67 1.56 7.30 7.54
CA LEU A 67 2.08 6.28 8.46
C LEU A 67 1.59 4.88 8.06
N SER A 68 0.30 4.74 7.79
CA SER A 68 -0.28 3.48 7.33
C SER A 68 0.35 3.04 6.00
N ASN A 69 0.44 3.93 5.02
CA ASN A 69 1.04 3.66 3.72
C ASN A 69 2.53 3.25 3.86
N PHE A 70 3.28 3.90 4.75
CA PHE A 70 4.67 3.53 5.03
C PHE A 70 4.78 2.12 5.61
N ILE A 71 3.96 1.77 6.61
CA ILE A 71 3.97 0.43 7.22
C ILE A 71 3.63 -0.63 6.17
N LEU A 72 2.53 -0.44 5.45
CA LEU A 72 2.04 -1.39 4.46
C LEU A 72 3.01 -1.56 3.29
N GLY A 73 3.50 -0.46 2.73
CA GLY A 73 4.48 -0.46 1.66
C GLY A 73 5.80 -1.10 2.08
N SER A 74 6.26 -0.83 3.32
CA SER A 74 7.48 -1.44 3.86
C SER A 74 7.37 -2.96 4.00
N VAL A 75 6.22 -3.47 4.45
CA VAL A 75 5.95 -4.92 4.52
C VAL A 75 5.95 -5.51 3.11
N PHE A 76 5.24 -4.89 2.17
CA PHE A 76 5.15 -5.35 0.78
C PHE A 76 6.51 -5.46 0.12
N VAL A 77 7.25 -4.35 0.06
CA VAL A 77 8.54 -4.31 -0.64
C VAL A 77 9.63 -5.08 0.12
N GLY A 78 9.55 -5.11 1.46
CA GLY A 78 10.47 -5.86 2.31
C GLY A 78 10.39 -7.35 2.05
N VAL A 79 9.18 -7.92 2.09
CA VAL A 79 8.94 -9.35 1.81
C VAL A 79 9.32 -9.68 0.35
N ALA A 80 8.83 -8.89 -0.62
CA ALA A 80 9.15 -9.08 -2.03
C ALA A 80 10.66 -9.07 -2.30
N GLY A 81 11.37 -8.10 -1.73
CA GLY A 81 12.83 -7.96 -1.85
C GLY A 81 13.60 -9.09 -1.21
N LEU A 82 13.15 -9.59 -0.04
CA LEU A 82 13.77 -10.74 0.64
C LEU A 82 13.67 -12.02 -0.19
N PHE A 83 12.51 -12.29 -0.78
CA PHE A 83 12.33 -13.44 -1.68
C PHE A 83 13.22 -13.33 -2.90
N TYR A 84 13.27 -12.18 -3.53
CA TYR A 84 14.10 -11.96 -4.70
C TYR A 84 15.60 -12.04 -4.39
N ARG A 85 16.02 -11.56 -3.21
CA ARG A 85 17.41 -11.63 -2.76
C ARG A 85 17.92 -13.08 -2.63
N ARG A 86 17.04 -14.02 -2.23
CA ARG A 86 17.38 -15.44 -2.09
C ARG A 86 17.59 -16.14 -3.45
N LYS A 87 16.71 -15.84 -4.42
CA LYS A 87 16.79 -16.39 -5.78
C LYS A 87 16.45 -15.28 -6.78
N LYS A 88 17.46 -14.77 -7.49
CA LYS A 88 17.31 -13.66 -8.46
C LYS A 88 16.67 -14.13 -9.77
N THR A 89 15.45 -14.69 -9.71
CA THR A 89 14.66 -15.14 -10.85
C THR A 89 13.34 -14.39 -10.94
N ARG A 90 12.77 -14.30 -12.16
CA ARG A 90 11.46 -13.69 -12.36
C ARG A 90 10.36 -14.39 -11.54
N LYS A 91 10.42 -15.72 -11.43
CA LYS A 91 9.48 -16.51 -10.64
C LYS A 91 9.57 -16.15 -9.15
N SER A 92 10.77 -16.01 -8.62
CA SER A 92 10.97 -15.60 -7.21
C SER A 92 10.53 -14.16 -6.97
N ALA A 93 10.75 -13.24 -7.92
CA ALA A 93 10.24 -11.88 -7.84
C ALA A 93 8.71 -11.84 -7.78
N PHE A 94 8.02 -12.59 -8.65
CA PHE A 94 6.56 -12.67 -8.67
C PHE A 94 6.00 -13.31 -7.38
N LEU A 95 6.54 -14.46 -6.97
CA LEU A 95 6.12 -15.12 -5.73
C LEU A 95 6.37 -14.24 -4.51
N GLY A 96 7.52 -13.58 -4.46
CA GLY A 96 7.84 -12.65 -3.37
C GLY A 96 6.88 -11.48 -3.32
N ALA A 97 6.50 -10.92 -4.48
CA ALA A 97 5.51 -9.86 -4.56
C ALA A 97 4.10 -10.34 -4.14
N ALA A 98 3.68 -11.53 -4.58
CA ALA A 98 2.39 -12.09 -4.19
C ALA A 98 2.31 -12.35 -2.67
N VAL A 99 3.35 -12.94 -2.08
CA VAL A 99 3.45 -13.13 -0.62
C VAL A 99 3.54 -11.79 0.10
N GLY A 100 4.28 -10.82 -0.45
CA GLY A 100 4.36 -9.46 0.09
C GLY A 100 3.01 -8.74 0.07
N ALA A 101 2.25 -8.85 -1.02
CA ALA A 101 0.90 -8.30 -1.15
C ALA A 101 -0.07 -8.94 -0.15
N LEU A 102 0.03 -10.26 0.07
CA LEU A 102 -0.77 -10.95 1.08
C LEU A 102 -0.41 -10.51 2.50
N ALA A 103 0.88 -10.39 2.80
CA ALA A 103 1.35 -9.89 4.10
C ALA A 103 0.90 -8.43 4.33
N MET A 104 1.02 -7.57 3.33
CA MET A 104 0.53 -6.19 3.35
C MET A 104 -0.98 -6.16 3.62
N ALA A 105 -1.77 -7.00 2.94
CA ALA A 105 -3.21 -7.08 3.12
C ALA A 105 -3.59 -7.54 4.54
N ALA A 106 -2.90 -8.54 5.09
CA ALA A 106 -3.13 -8.99 6.46
C ALA A 106 -2.78 -7.90 7.49
N ILE A 107 -1.62 -7.26 7.33
CA ILE A 107 -1.19 -6.14 8.19
C ILE A 107 -2.14 -4.94 8.05
N SER A 108 -2.74 -4.69 6.87
CA SER A 108 -3.70 -3.60 6.69
C SER A 108 -4.92 -3.74 7.59
N VAL A 109 -5.41 -4.97 7.79
CA VAL A 109 -6.53 -5.23 8.73
C VAL A 109 -6.14 -4.83 10.15
N VAL A 110 -4.94 -5.24 10.59
CA VAL A 110 -4.45 -4.95 11.95
C VAL A 110 -4.21 -3.45 12.14
N THR A 111 -3.50 -2.81 11.21
CA THR A 111 -3.19 -1.37 11.31
C THR A 111 -4.44 -0.51 11.22
N ASN A 112 -5.38 -0.84 10.35
CA ASN A 112 -6.64 -0.10 10.25
C ASN A 112 -7.49 -0.27 11.52
N TYR A 113 -7.56 -1.48 12.08
CA TYR A 113 -8.36 -1.75 13.27
C TYR A 113 -7.81 -1.06 14.53
N PHE A 114 -6.50 -1.13 14.75
CA PHE A 114 -5.87 -0.67 16.00
C PHE A 114 -5.28 0.74 15.92
N VAL A 115 -4.95 1.24 14.73
CA VAL A 115 -4.23 2.51 14.57
C VAL A 115 -5.05 3.51 13.75
N VAL A 116 -5.38 3.20 12.51
CA VAL A 116 -5.92 4.20 11.57
C VAL A 116 -7.32 4.67 12.00
N TYR A 117 -8.25 3.76 12.25
CA TYR A 117 -9.62 4.15 12.58
C TYR A 117 -9.77 4.71 13.98
N PRO A 118 -9.10 4.18 15.01
CA PRO A 118 -9.04 4.88 16.29
C PRO A 118 -8.44 6.28 16.19
N ALA A 119 -7.41 6.47 15.38
CA ALA A 119 -6.84 7.79 15.14
C ALA A 119 -7.84 8.73 14.44
N TYR A 120 -8.63 8.25 13.48
CA TYR A 120 -9.68 9.05 12.85
C TYR A 120 -10.78 9.45 13.83
N VAL A 121 -11.17 8.58 14.75
CA VAL A 121 -12.13 8.92 15.82
C VAL A 121 -11.60 10.05 16.69
N VAL A 122 -10.32 10.01 17.07
CA VAL A 122 -9.70 11.00 17.96
C VAL A 122 -9.42 12.32 17.22
N LEU A 123 -8.78 12.27 16.05
CA LEU A 123 -8.29 13.45 15.33
C LEU A 123 -9.40 14.19 14.59
N TYR A 124 -10.31 13.45 13.96
CA TYR A 124 -11.39 14.04 13.16
C TYR A 124 -12.73 14.08 13.89
N LYS A 125 -12.78 13.58 15.15
CA LYS A 125 -14.03 13.42 15.92
C LYS A 125 -15.11 12.67 15.13
N MET A 126 -14.69 11.79 14.23
CA MET A 126 -15.58 10.98 13.41
C MET A 126 -15.99 9.74 14.22
N PRO A 127 -17.27 9.59 14.59
CA PRO A 127 -17.69 8.44 15.38
C PRO A 127 -17.48 7.13 14.58
N MET A 128 -17.10 6.05 15.27
CA MET A 128 -16.86 4.75 14.64
C MET A 128 -18.06 4.27 13.81
N ASN A 129 -19.28 4.59 14.26
CA ASN A 129 -20.52 4.26 13.54
C ASN A 129 -20.61 4.95 12.16
N ALA A 130 -20.04 6.16 12.00
CA ALA A 130 -19.99 6.85 10.72
C ALA A 130 -19.04 6.13 9.76
N ILE A 131 -17.89 5.66 10.27
CA ILE A 131 -16.93 4.86 9.48
C ILE A 131 -17.60 3.56 9.00
N ILE A 132 -18.24 2.84 9.91
CA ILE A 132 -18.98 1.60 9.56
C ILE A 132 -20.14 1.92 8.61
N GLY A 133 -20.80 3.07 8.77
CA GLY A 133 -21.86 3.55 7.89
C GLY A 133 -21.43 3.64 6.43
N MET A 134 -20.25 4.20 6.15
CA MET A 134 -19.71 4.29 4.78
C MET A 134 -19.51 2.91 4.13
N TYR A 135 -19.14 1.89 4.91
CA TYR A 135 -19.04 0.52 4.41
C TYR A 135 -20.42 -0.10 4.17
N LYS A 136 -21.41 0.21 5.04
CA LYS A 136 -22.80 -0.26 4.89
C LYS A 136 -23.49 0.32 3.66
N GLU A 137 -23.15 1.53 3.25
CA GLU A 137 -23.64 2.14 2.02
C GLU A 137 -23.23 1.32 0.79
N ILE A 138 -22.04 0.69 0.82
CA ILE A 138 -21.55 -0.15 -0.26
C ILE A 138 -22.13 -1.58 -0.14
N LEU A 139 -22.10 -2.15 1.07
CA LEU A 139 -22.62 -3.49 1.36
C LEU A 139 -23.33 -3.52 2.71
N PRO A 140 -24.67 -3.62 2.76
CA PRO A 140 -25.44 -3.61 4.01
C PRO A 140 -25.05 -4.70 5.04
N ALA A 141 -24.44 -5.80 4.59
CA ALA A 141 -23.96 -6.87 5.47
C ALA A 141 -22.70 -6.50 6.28
N SER A 142 -22.08 -5.31 6.04
CA SER A 142 -20.90 -4.82 6.76
C SER A 142 -21.28 -4.12 8.06
N ASP A 143 -21.81 -4.88 9.01
CA ASP A 143 -22.38 -4.41 10.28
C ASP A 143 -21.33 -4.17 11.37
N THR A 144 -20.11 -4.69 11.22
CA THR A 144 -19.02 -4.54 12.17
C THR A 144 -17.73 -4.10 11.47
N LEU A 145 -16.85 -3.37 12.20
CA LEU A 145 -15.58 -2.88 11.65
C LEU A 145 -14.74 -4.05 11.11
N ILE A 146 -14.61 -5.13 11.86
CA ILE A 146 -13.77 -6.26 11.44
C ILE A 146 -14.30 -6.93 10.16
N LYS A 147 -15.61 -7.08 10.00
CA LYS A 147 -16.19 -7.58 8.75
C LYS A 147 -15.91 -6.66 7.58
N SER A 148 -16.06 -5.34 7.79
CA SER A 148 -15.75 -4.34 6.78
C SER A 148 -14.29 -4.43 6.31
N LEU A 149 -13.35 -4.57 7.27
CA LEU A 149 -11.93 -4.72 6.96
C LEU A 149 -11.62 -6.00 6.19
N LEU A 150 -12.22 -7.12 6.57
CA LEU A 150 -12.00 -8.41 5.91
C LEU A 150 -12.61 -8.46 4.51
N ILE A 151 -13.80 -7.85 4.32
CA ILE A 151 -14.50 -7.86 3.03
C ILE A 151 -13.94 -6.85 2.04
N PHE A 152 -13.53 -5.67 2.52
CA PHE A 152 -13.11 -4.57 1.64
C PHE A 152 -11.61 -4.31 1.69
N ASN A 153 -11.03 -4.02 2.86
CA ASN A 153 -9.64 -3.58 2.96
C ASN A 153 -8.66 -4.68 2.60
N LEU A 154 -8.89 -5.91 3.06
CA LEU A 154 -8.00 -7.03 2.79
C LEU A 154 -7.90 -7.33 1.29
N PRO A 155 -9.02 -7.59 0.55
CA PRO A 155 -8.93 -7.86 -0.88
C PRO A 155 -8.48 -6.64 -1.68
N PHE A 156 -8.89 -5.42 -1.31
CA PHE A 156 -8.46 -4.21 -1.98
C PHE A 156 -6.94 -4.02 -1.87
N THR A 157 -6.38 -4.15 -0.67
CA THR A 157 -4.94 -4.00 -0.44
C THR A 157 -4.14 -5.08 -1.17
N PHE A 158 -4.64 -6.32 -1.18
CA PHE A 158 -4.03 -7.40 -1.96
C PHE A 158 -4.02 -7.11 -3.46
N VAL A 159 -5.17 -6.71 -4.01
CA VAL A 159 -5.31 -6.36 -5.44
C VAL A 159 -4.43 -5.17 -5.80
N LYS A 160 -4.37 -4.12 -4.95
CA LYS A 160 -3.44 -3.00 -5.13
C LYS A 160 -2.00 -3.50 -5.28
N GLY A 161 -1.50 -4.32 -4.36
CA GLY A 161 -0.15 -4.86 -4.43
C GLY A 161 0.10 -5.73 -5.66
N MET A 162 -0.91 -6.47 -6.14
CA MET A 162 -0.81 -7.25 -7.37
C MET A 162 -0.80 -6.38 -8.63
N ILE A 163 -1.57 -5.28 -8.65
CA ILE A 163 -1.53 -4.29 -9.74
C ILE A 163 -0.16 -3.63 -9.80
N ASP A 164 0.37 -3.16 -8.65
CA ASP A 164 1.71 -2.58 -8.57
C ASP A 164 2.78 -3.57 -9.06
N THR A 165 2.63 -4.85 -8.71
CA THR A 165 3.49 -5.93 -9.20
C THR A 165 3.41 -6.06 -10.73
N ALA A 166 2.22 -6.12 -11.30
CA ALA A 166 2.02 -6.26 -12.74
C ALA A 166 2.63 -5.08 -13.51
N VAL A 167 2.39 -3.85 -13.04
CA VAL A 167 2.98 -2.64 -13.63
C VAL A 167 4.50 -2.64 -13.47
N CYS A 168 5.02 -3.01 -12.29
CA CYS A 168 6.46 -3.15 -12.05
C CYS A 168 7.10 -4.09 -13.07
N PHE A 169 6.52 -5.27 -13.33
CA PHE A 169 7.05 -6.22 -14.30
C PHE A 169 6.98 -5.71 -15.75
N ALA A 170 5.92 -4.99 -16.10
CA ALA A 170 5.77 -4.37 -17.42
C ALA A 170 6.84 -3.29 -17.66
N VAL A 171 7.06 -2.43 -16.66
CA VAL A 171 8.02 -1.33 -16.69
C VAL A 171 9.47 -1.84 -16.60
N TYR A 172 9.74 -2.82 -15.71
CA TYR A 172 11.08 -3.36 -15.50
C TYR A 172 11.68 -3.96 -16.78
N LYS A 173 10.85 -4.59 -17.64
CA LYS A 173 11.30 -5.13 -18.92
C LYS A 173 11.90 -4.03 -19.83
N ARG A 174 11.41 -2.78 -19.71
CA ARG A 174 11.90 -1.63 -20.47
C ARG A 174 13.07 -0.91 -19.80
N ILE A 175 13.10 -0.88 -18.48
CA ILE A 175 14.12 -0.13 -17.69
C ILE A 175 15.35 -0.98 -17.38
N SER A 176 15.22 -2.32 -17.32
CA SER A 176 16.33 -3.24 -17.00
C SER A 176 17.61 -3.05 -17.85
N PRO A 177 17.54 -2.75 -19.15
CA PRO A 177 18.74 -2.47 -19.94
C PRO A 177 19.47 -1.18 -19.54
N ILE A 178 18.75 -0.24 -18.93
CA ILE A 178 19.28 1.09 -18.51
C ILE A 178 19.95 0.98 -17.14
N ILE A 179 19.39 0.16 -16.25
CA ILE A 179 19.90 -0.02 -14.87
C ILE A 179 21.11 -0.96 -14.81
N LYS A 180 21.30 -1.82 -15.83
CA LYS A 180 22.40 -2.79 -15.90
C LYS A 180 23.66 -2.24 -16.59
N LYS A 181 23.66 -1.01 -17.04
CA LYS A 181 24.85 -0.27 -17.46
C LYS A 181 25.50 0.44 -16.27
#